data_6383b60bbc5d601b12dc8941dcb2c760
#
_entry.id   6383b60bbc5d601b12dc8941dcb2c760
#
_cell.length_a   1.000
_cell.length_b   1.000
_cell.length_c   1.000
_cell.angle_alpha   90.00
_cell.angle_beta   90.00
_cell.angle_gamma   90.00
#
_symmetry.space_group_name_H-M   'P 1'
#
loop_
_entity.id
_entity.type
_entity.pdbx_description
1 polymer ?
#
loop_
_entity_poly.entity_id
_entity_poly.type
_entity_poly.pdbx_seq_one_letter_code
_entity_poly.pdbx_strand_id
1 'polypeptide(L)'
;MPTGFSSATTAKGSTCRSAHNPPPTSSSVVRTHRRDFLKAAGFTLGAAGILGRSSFAAESARQPSFILRSPQMKLGIVTYNIAKDWDVPTIIKNCAETKFQGVELRTSHAHGVEVTLSKEQRQEVKKRFADSPVQLMGLGSAFDFHTPDQAKLRADIAATKDYIVLARDVGAPGVKVRPNGLPAGVPREKTLEQIGKSLRELGDFAAEHGLQIRLEVHGKNTSHVPNIKTIMDVANHKHVGVCWNSNQTDLDGEGFEHNFNLLKDKIFTVHMRDLYLDEYPFRKLLAGLNQSGFAGYCLAEIPESKDPLRVMNYFRSLWLAYQNLL
;
A
#
# COMPACT_ATOMS: atom_id res chain seq x y z
N MET A 1 -8.03 -18.61 -56.86
CA MET A 1 -7.68 -19.95 -57.38
C MET A 1 -6.48 -20.45 -56.61
N PRO A 2 -6.50 -21.66 -56.21
CA PRO A 2 -5.93 -22.21 -54.99
C PRO A 2 -4.71 -23.12 -55.22
N THR A 3 -4.02 -23.45 -54.11
CA THR A 3 -3.38 -24.76 -53.82
C THR A 3 -2.66 -24.58 -52.48
N GLY A 4 -2.89 -25.22 -51.40
CA GLY A 4 -3.24 -26.58 -51.07
C GLY A 4 -2.02 -27.49 -50.99
N PHE A 5 -1.50 -27.73 -49.75
CA PHE A 5 -0.96 -29.07 -49.42
C PHE A 5 -0.84 -29.27 -47.90
N SER A 6 -1.55 -30.30 -47.50
CA SER A 6 -1.50 -30.98 -46.20
C SER A 6 -0.35 -31.98 -46.17
N SER A 7 0.30 -32.17 -45.03
CA SER A 7 0.86 -33.49 -44.67
C SER A 7 0.96 -33.66 -43.17
N ALA A 8 0.22 -34.64 -42.70
CA ALA A 8 0.30 -35.23 -41.36
C ALA A 8 1.44 -36.28 -41.34
N THR A 9 2.13 -36.42 -40.18
CA THR A 9 2.91 -37.62 -39.89
C THR A 9 2.95 -37.90 -38.39
N THR A 10 2.17 -38.86 -38.02
CA THR A 10 2.32 -39.98 -37.07
C THR A 10 3.21 -39.93 -35.86
N ALA A 11 2.59 -40.33 -34.77
CA ALA A 11 3.09 -40.65 -33.44
C ALA A 11 4.10 -41.82 -33.39
N LYS A 12 5.01 -41.79 -32.42
CA LYS A 12 5.58 -43.00 -31.84
C LYS A 12 5.60 -42.85 -30.31
N GLY A 13 4.85 -43.75 -29.68
CA GLY A 13 4.86 -43.93 -28.24
C GLY A 13 6.15 -44.61 -27.75
N SER A 14 6.56 -44.25 -26.57
CA SER A 14 7.58 -44.98 -25.78
C SER A 14 7.03 -45.20 -24.38
N THR A 15 6.70 -46.46 -24.10
CA THR A 15 6.34 -47.00 -22.81
C THR A 15 7.60 -47.13 -21.96
N CYS A 16 7.65 -46.52 -20.79
CA CYS A 16 8.66 -46.82 -19.78
C CYS A 16 7.98 -47.43 -18.54
N ARG A 17 8.44 -48.62 -18.19
CA ARG A 17 7.94 -49.50 -17.14
C ARG A 17 8.23 -48.95 -15.77
N SER A 18 7.24 -49.10 -14.88
CA SER A 18 7.34 -48.92 -13.44
C SER A 18 8.25 -49.97 -12.79
N ALA A 19 9.21 -49.52 -11.99
CA ALA A 19 9.93 -50.36 -11.04
C ALA A 19 9.38 -50.09 -9.64
N HIS A 20 8.80 -51.12 -9.03
CA HIS A 20 8.41 -51.20 -7.63
C HIS A 20 9.64 -51.42 -6.76
N ASN A 21 9.80 -50.58 -5.75
CA ASN A 21 10.63 -50.90 -4.57
C ASN A 21 9.75 -50.93 -3.31
N PRO A 22 9.93 -51.92 -2.43
CA PRO A 22 9.14 -52.08 -1.22
C PRO A 22 9.62 -51.16 -0.08
N PRO A 23 8.76 -50.86 0.92
CA PRO A 23 9.10 -49.97 2.03
C PRO A 23 9.96 -50.61 3.10
N PRO A 24 10.78 -49.83 3.83
CA PRO A 24 11.52 -50.35 4.98
C PRO A 24 10.65 -50.46 6.23
N THR A 25 10.92 -51.46 7.00
CA THR A 25 10.29 -51.91 8.23
C THR A 25 10.47 -50.99 9.42
N SER A 26 9.40 -50.88 10.18
CA SER A 26 9.16 -50.46 11.57
C SER A 26 10.37 -50.06 12.43
N SER A 27 10.30 -48.86 13.02
CA SER A 27 10.88 -48.53 14.31
C SER A 27 9.78 -48.00 15.27
N SER A 28 9.79 -48.56 16.46
CA SER A 28 8.84 -48.44 17.54
C SER A 28 8.67 -47.02 18.07
N VAL A 29 7.41 -46.53 18.04
CA VAL A 29 6.99 -45.29 18.72
C VAL A 29 6.66 -45.67 20.18
N VAL A 30 7.43 -45.18 21.12
CA VAL A 30 7.10 -45.19 22.56
C VAL A 30 5.97 -44.22 22.81
N ARG A 31 4.79 -44.74 23.11
CA ARG A 31 3.63 -43.96 23.61
C ARG A 31 3.81 -43.74 25.11
N THR A 32 4.14 -42.51 25.52
CA THR A 32 3.99 -42.10 26.93
C THR A 32 2.54 -41.69 27.20
N HIS A 33 1.91 -42.41 28.12
CA HIS A 33 0.54 -42.17 28.57
C HIS A 33 0.45 -40.94 29.47
N ARG A 34 -0.54 -40.10 29.18
CA ARG A 34 -0.94 -38.84 29.87
C ARG A 34 -1.59 -39.06 31.26
N ARG A 35 -1.30 -40.14 32.00
CA ARG A 35 -2.05 -40.49 33.21
C ARG A 35 -1.28 -40.51 34.55
N ASP A 36 0.00 -40.16 34.56
CA ASP A 36 0.82 -40.29 35.79
C ASP A 36 1.22 -38.95 36.45
N PHE A 37 0.52 -37.86 36.20
CA PHE A 37 0.87 -36.55 36.80
C PHE A 37 -0.14 -36.05 37.87
N LEU A 38 -0.96 -36.91 38.46
CA LEU A 38 -1.92 -36.57 39.52
C LEU A 38 -1.84 -37.52 40.73
N LYS A 39 -0.70 -37.59 41.42
CA LYS A 39 -0.61 -38.13 42.76
C LYS A 39 0.63 -37.62 43.48
N ALA A 40 0.60 -36.42 44.02
CA ALA A 40 1.37 -36.01 45.19
C ALA A 40 0.99 -34.57 45.59
N ALA A 41 -0.01 -34.41 46.43
CA ALA A 41 -0.13 -33.30 47.37
C ALA A 41 -1.18 -33.67 48.43
N GLY A 42 -0.71 -34.26 49.50
CA GLY A 42 -1.48 -34.46 50.74
C GLY A 42 -1.17 -33.36 51.74
N PHE A 43 -2.25 -32.75 52.24
CA PHE A 43 -2.50 -32.17 53.56
C PHE A 43 -1.37 -31.44 54.33
N THR A 44 -1.61 -30.15 54.63
CA THR A 44 -1.63 -29.63 56.01
C THR A 44 -2.50 -28.33 56.07
N LEU A 45 -3.50 -28.36 56.96
CA LEU A 45 -4.28 -27.19 57.39
C LEU A 45 -3.44 -26.34 58.33
N GLY A 46 -3.45 -25.02 58.13
CA GLY A 46 -3.00 -24.02 59.08
C GLY A 46 -3.70 -22.70 58.81
N ALA A 47 -4.65 -22.34 59.71
CA ALA A 47 -5.40 -21.11 59.63
C ALA A 47 -4.62 -19.90 60.13
N ALA A 48 -4.65 -18.80 59.40
CA ALA A 48 -4.68 -17.42 59.92
C ALA A 48 -4.91 -16.43 58.77
N GLY A 49 -5.96 -15.63 58.86
CA GLY A 49 -6.33 -14.68 57.84
C GLY A 49 -5.47 -13.44 57.78
N ILE A 50 -5.32 -12.91 56.59
CA ILE A 50 -5.17 -11.48 56.31
C ILE A 50 -5.72 -11.26 54.90
N LEU A 51 -6.73 -10.37 54.81
CA LEU A 51 -7.31 -9.90 53.55
C LEU A 51 -6.28 -9.07 52.78
N GLY A 52 -5.61 -9.70 51.84
CA GLY A 52 -4.85 -9.01 50.83
C GLY A 52 -5.52 -9.21 49.48
N ARG A 53 -6.19 -8.16 48.95
CA ARG A 53 -6.65 -8.12 47.56
C ARG A 53 -5.43 -8.16 46.66
N SER A 54 -4.97 -9.34 46.29
CA SER A 54 -4.04 -9.51 45.18
C SER A 54 -4.84 -9.37 43.89
N SER A 55 -4.78 -8.20 43.31
CA SER A 55 -5.15 -8.02 41.90
C SER A 55 -4.17 -8.82 41.05
N PHE A 56 -4.54 -10.05 40.68
CA PHE A 56 -3.91 -10.74 39.58
C PHE A 56 -4.22 -9.94 38.30
N ALA A 57 -3.43 -8.94 37.99
CA ALA A 57 -3.31 -8.45 36.63
C ALA A 57 -2.81 -9.66 35.83
N ALA A 58 -3.69 -10.23 35.03
CA ALA A 58 -3.30 -11.23 34.02
C ALA A 58 -2.30 -10.54 33.09
N GLU A 59 -1.01 -10.78 33.33
CA GLU A 59 0.05 -10.43 32.41
C GLU A 59 -0.21 -11.27 31.17
N SER A 60 -0.86 -10.64 30.19
CA SER A 60 -1.08 -11.22 28.88
C SER A 60 0.29 -11.62 28.35
N ALA A 61 0.57 -12.90 28.38
CA ALA A 61 1.82 -13.44 27.84
C ALA A 61 1.96 -12.96 26.39
N ARG A 62 2.79 -11.96 26.17
CA ARG A 62 3.08 -11.46 24.83
C ARG A 62 3.66 -12.62 24.03
N GLN A 63 2.97 -13.03 23.00
CA GLN A 63 3.50 -13.99 22.03
C GLN A 63 4.87 -13.51 21.57
N PRO A 64 5.89 -14.37 21.54
CA PRO A 64 7.21 -13.97 21.08
C PRO A 64 7.12 -13.38 19.68
N SER A 65 7.63 -12.16 19.49
CA SER A 65 7.68 -11.51 18.19
C SER A 65 9.01 -11.87 17.53
N PHE A 66 8.93 -12.42 16.32
CA PHE A 66 10.11 -12.65 15.47
C PHE A 66 10.52 -11.39 14.68
N ILE A 67 9.86 -10.26 14.91
CA ILE A 67 10.25 -8.98 14.33
C ILE A 67 11.43 -8.43 15.13
N LEU A 68 12.58 -8.30 14.48
CA LEU A 68 13.84 -7.90 15.10
C LEU A 68 13.83 -6.46 15.59
N ARG A 69 13.13 -5.57 14.86
CA ARG A 69 12.96 -4.15 15.19
C ARG A 69 11.72 -3.59 14.51
N SER A 70 11.17 -2.51 15.03
CA SER A 70 10.08 -1.80 14.39
C SER A 70 10.53 -1.16 13.08
N PRO A 71 9.73 -1.25 12.00
CA PRO A 71 10.02 -0.55 10.76
C PRO A 71 9.96 0.96 10.98
N GLN A 72 10.83 1.71 10.29
CA GLN A 72 10.79 3.17 10.24
C GLN A 72 9.59 3.67 9.42
N MET A 73 9.33 3.00 8.29
CA MET A 73 8.20 3.28 7.42
C MET A 73 6.93 2.64 7.96
N LYS A 74 5.78 3.16 7.54
CA LYS A 74 4.46 2.61 7.84
C LYS A 74 3.91 1.85 6.65
N LEU A 75 3.23 0.74 6.91
CA LEU A 75 2.55 -0.03 5.88
C LEU A 75 1.06 0.34 5.84
N GLY A 76 0.56 0.59 4.64
CA GLY A 76 -0.85 0.84 4.38
C GLY A 76 -1.32 0.20 3.09
N ILE A 77 -2.56 0.49 2.73
CA ILE A 77 -3.21 -0.04 1.52
C ILE A 77 -3.86 1.10 0.73
N VAL A 78 -3.86 1.00 -0.59
CA VAL A 78 -4.78 1.74 -1.47
C VAL A 78 -6.02 0.87 -1.68
N THR A 79 -7.21 1.45 -1.66
CA THR A 79 -8.42 0.63 -1.89
C THR A 79 -8.48 0.04 -3.31
N TYR A 80 -7.70 0.54 -4.24
CA TYR A 80 -7.56 0.01 -5.60
C TYR A 80 -6.53 -1.15 -5.64
N ASN A 81 -6.86 -2.40 -6.05
CA ASN A 81 -8.20 -2.94 -6.35
C ASN A 81 -8.72 -3.83 -5.22
N ILE A 82 -7.85 -4.34 -4.34
CA ILE A 82 -8.14 -5.38 -3.34
C ILE A 82 -9.29 -4.99 -2.38
N ALA A 83 -9.46 -3.71 -2.12
CA ALA A 83 -10.44 -3.18 -1.17
C ALA A 83 -11.52 -2.29 -1.83
N LYS A 84 -11.69 -2.35 -3.15
CA LYS A 84 -12.60 -1.48 -3.89
C LYS A 84 -14.07 -1.62 -3.46
N ASP A 85 -14.45 -2.83 -3.02
CA ASP A 85 -15.82 -3.17 -2.64
C ASP A 85 -16.05 -3.11 -1.11
N TRP A 86 -15.07 -2.60 -0.33
CA TRP A 86 -15.18 -2.53 1.11
C TRP A 86 -15.71 -1.17 1.56
N ASP A 87 -16.64 -1.19 2.52
CA ASP A 87 -17.04 0.00 3.27
C ASP A 87 -15.99 0.41 4.31
N VAL A 88 -16.13 1.59 4.90
CA VAL A 88 -15.16 2.10 5.90
C VAL A 88 -14.97 1.15 7.09
N PRO A 89 -16.01 0.58 7.72
CA PRO A 89 -15.86 -0.40 8.80
C PRO A 89 -15.06 -1.63 8.39
N THR A 90 -15.32 -2.19 7.21
CA THR A 90 -14.61 -3.37 6.67
C THR A 90 -13.15 -3.05 6.39
N ILE A 91 -12.85 -1.88 5.83
CA ILE A 91 -11.47 -1.41 5.61
C ILE A 91 -10.72 -1.35 6.94
N ILE A 92 -11.28 -0.69 7.95
CA ILE A 92 -10.67 -0.56 9.27
C ILE A 92 -10.42 -1.93 9.90
N LYS A 93 -11.43 -2.82 9.90
CA LYS A 93 -11.33 -4.17 10.45
C LYS A 93 -10.20 -4.95 9.78
N ASN A 94 -10.20 -5.03 8.46
CA ASN A 94 -9.27 -5.84 7.70
C ASN A 94 -7.83 -5.31 7.80
N CYS A 95 -7.64 -3.99 7.77
CA CYS A 95 -6.33 -3.36 8.00
C CYS A 95 -5.82 -3.63 9.43
N ALA A 96 -6.66 -3.48 10.45
CA ALA A 96 -6.27 -3.75 11.84
C ALA A 96 -5.87 -5.22 12.04
N GLU A 97 -6.65 -6.16 11.52
CA GLU A 97 -6.40 -7.59 11.61
C GLU A 97 -5.07 -7.99 10.94
N THR A 98 -4.77 -7.43 9.78
CA THR A 98 -3.54 -7.69 9.02
C THR A 98 -2.37 -6.78 9.40
N LYS A 99 -2.55 -5.88 10.38
CA LYS A 99 -1.55 -4.92 10.87
C LYS A 99 -1.09 -3.92 9.80
N PHE A 100 -1.98 -3.55 8.89
CA PHE A 100 -1.83 -2.40 8.03
C PHE A 100 -2.24 -1.14 8.81
N GLN A 101 -1.37 -0.16 8.85
CA GLN A 101 -1.48 1.00 9.72
C GLN A 101 -2.26 2.17 9.10
N GLY A 102 -2.52 2.11 7.80
CA GLY A 102 -3.21 3.20 7.11
C GLY A 102 -3.87 2.78 5.80
N VAL A 103 -4.74 3.65 5.30
CA VAL A 103 -5.42 3.48 4.02
C VAL A 103 -5.48 4.78 3.24
N GLU A 104 -5.28 4.70 1.93
CA GLU A 104 -5.66 5.72 0.96
C GLU A 104 -6.97 5.29 0.30
N LEU A 105 -8.00 6.13 0.44
CA LEU A 105 -9.31 5.89 -0.13
C LEU A 105 -9.35 6.42 -1.57
N ARG A 106 -9.41 5.51 -2.54
CA ARG A 106 -9.52 5.86 -3.96
C ARG A 106 -10.96 6.23 -4.30
N THR A 107 -11.17 7.34 -4.99
CA THR A 107 -12.50 7.84 -5.40
C THR A 107 -13.33 6.80 -6.14
N SER A 108 -14.64 6.90 -6.01
CA SER A 108 -15.67 6.05 -6.66
C SER A 108 -15.68 4.58 -6.21
N HIS A 109 -15.10 4.27 -5.06
CA HIS A 109 -15.15 2.94 -4.46
C HIS A 109 -16.28 2.81 -3.43
N ALA A 110 -16.57 1.59 -2.99
CA ALA A 110 -17.72 1.26 -2.13
C ALA A 110 -17.69 1.93 -0.75
N HIS A 111 -16.53 2.42 -0.28
CA HIS A 111 -16.44 3.18 0.98
C HIS A 111 -17.29 4.46 0.98
N GLY A 112 -17.64 5.01 -0.19
CA GLY A 112 -18.55 6.15 -0.35
C GLY A 112 -18.04 7.48 0.21
N VAL A 113 -16.75 7.63 0.52
CA VAL A 113 -16.18 8.88 1.03
C VAL A 113 -15.92 9.81 -0.14
N GLU A 114 -16.91 10.66 -0.44
CA GLU A 114 -16.96 11.53 -1.62
C GLU A 114 -17.41 12.95 -1.23
N VAL A 115 -17.24 13.91 -2.12
CA VAL A 115 -17.59 15.33 -1.90
C VAL A 115 -19.07 15.55 -1.61
N THR A 116 -19.93 14.62 -2.02
CA THR A 116 -21.38 14.64 -1.79
C THR A 116 -21.79 14.32 -0.35
N LEU A 117 -20.86 13.86 0.50
CA LEU A 117 -21.16 13.59 1.91
C LEU A 117 -21.54 14.88 2.64
N SER A 118 -22.60 14.78 3.50
CA SER A 118 -22.95 15.85 4.42
C SER A 118 -21.85 16.10 5.45
N LYS A 119 -21.92 17.24 6.14
CA LYS A 119 -20.96 17.57 7.20
C LYS A 119 -20.95 16.50 8.31
N GLU A 120 -22.10 16.00 8.69
CA GLU A 120 -22.28 14.97 9.73
C GLU A 120 -21.64 13.64 9.29
N GLN A 121 -21.87 13.25 8.03
CA GLN A 121 -21.27 12.04 7.46
C GLN A 121 -19.74 12.15 7.40
N ARG A 122 -19.18 13.31 7.04
CA ARG A 122 -17.72 13.55 7.06
C ARG A 122 -17.14 13.43 8.47
N GLN A 123 -17.86 13.96 9.49
CA GLN A 123 -17.45 13.84 10.88
C GLN A 123 -17.53 12.40 11.38
N GLU A 124 -18.52 11.63 10.95
CA GLU A 124 -18.63 10.20 11.27
C GLU A 124 -17.45 9.41 10.67
N VAL A 125 -17.06 9.65 9.41
CA VAL A 125 -15.88 9.05 8.81
C VAL A 125 -14.63 9.37 9.62
N LYS A 126 -14.43 10.66 9.93
CA LYS A 126 -13.29 11.12 10.75
C LYS A 126 -13.24 10.42 12.10
N LYS A 127 -14.39 10.33 12.78
CA LYS A 127 -14.50 9.67 14.09
C LYS A 127 -14.15 8.18 14.00
N ARG A 128 -14.65 7.45 13.01
CA ARG A 128 -14.36 6.02 12.83
C ARG A 128 -12.85 5.74 12.68
N PHE A 129 -12.13 6.55 11.91
CA PHE A 129 -10.70 6.41 11.82
C PHE A 129 -9.97 6.83 13.09
N ALA A 130 -10.41 7.91 13.76
CA ALA A 130 -9.83 8.37 15.01
C ALA A 130 -9.99 7.36 16.16
N ASP A 131 -11.10 6.62 16.19
CA ASP A 131 -11.40 5.58 17.19
C ASP A 131 -10.74 4.21 16.85
N SER A 132 -9.93 4.14 15.80
CA SER A 132 -9.31 2.91 15.30
C SER A 132 -7.77 2.97 15.28
N PRO A 133 -7.08 1.83 15.21
CA PRO A 133 -5.62 1.81 15.02
C PRO A 133 -5.18 2.12 13.58
N VAL A 134 -6.13 2.34 12.65
CA VAL A 134 -5.87 2.55 11.22
C VAL A 134 -6.04 4.02 10.87
N GLN A 135 -5.04 4.63 10.24
CA GLN A 135 -5.09 6.03 9.85
C GLN A 135 -5.65 6.20 8.44
N LEU A 136 -6.57 7.14 8.26
CA LEU A 136 -6.89 7.64 6.93
C LEU A 136 -5.74 8.53 6.48
N MET A 137 -4.88 7.99 5.60
CA MET A 137 -3.63 8.64 5.24
C MET A 137 -3.71 9.45 3.94
N GLY A 138 -4.82 9.39 3.21
CA GLY A 138 -5.02 10.17 2.00
C GLY A 138 -6.32 9.83 1.27
N LEU A 139 -6.70 10.74 0.37
CA LEU A 139 -7.72 10.49 -0.64
C LEU A 139 -7.06 10.38 -2.00
N GLY A 140 -7.29 9.26 -2.70
CA GLY A 140 -6.76 8.98 -4.03
C GLY A 140 -7.71 9.47 -5.12
N SER A 141 -7.52 10.66 -5.66
CA SER A 141 -8.34 11.16 -6.76
C SER A 141 -7.87 10.68 -8.14
N ALA A 142 -8.68 10.95 -9.15
CA ALA A 142 -8.35 10.69 -10.55
C ALA A 142 -8.10 11.98 -11.36
N PHE A 143 -8.07 13.14 -10.71
CA PHE A 143 -7.86 14.42 -11.37
C PHE A 143 -6.48 14.51 -11.99
N ASP A 144 -6.41 15.16 -13.15
CA ASP A 144 -5.17 15.36 -13.90
C ASP A 144 -5.19 16.76 -14.57
N PHE A 145 -4.01 17.26 -14.96
CA PHE A 145 -3.84 18.65 -15.38
C PHE A 145 -3.12 18.79 -16.72
N HIS A 146 -3.07 17.72 -17.52
CA HIS A 146 -2.35 17.68 -18.80
C HIS A 146 -3.17 18.17 -19.98
N THR A 147 -4.50 18.32 -19.84
CA THR A 147 -5.38 18.68 -20.94
C THR A 147 -5.07 20.07 -21.54
N PRO A 148 -5.06 20.24 -22.87
CA PRO A 148 -4.97 21.56 -23.50
C PRO A 148 -6.26 22.39 -23.39
N ASP A 149 -7.40 21.75 -23.09
CA ASP A 149 -8.67 22.42 -22.85
C ASP A 149 -8.63 23.15 -21.50
N GLN A 150 -8.59 24.49 -21.56
CA GLN A 150 -8.46 25.32 -20.38
C GLN A 150 -9.74 25.34 -19.51
N ALA A 151 -10.92 25.12 -20.09
CA ALA A 151 -12.16 25.02 -19.32
C ALA A 151 -12.15 23.73 -18.48
N LYS A 152 -11.78 22.60 -19.09
CA LYS A 152 -11.60 21.33 -18.38
C LYS A 152 -10.50 21.43 -17.32
N LEU A 153 -9.36 22.03 -17.62
CA LEU A 153 -8.28 22.22 -16.66
C LEU A 153 -8.76 22.98 -15.42
N ARG A 154 -9.51 24.07 -15.60
CA ARG A 154 -10.08 24.85 -14.48
C ARG A 154 -11.10 24.06 -13.69
N ALA A 155 -11.93 23.26 -14.35
CA ALA A 155 -12.88 22.36 -13.67
C ALA A 155 -12.16 21.29 -12.82
N ASP A 156 -11.09 20.66 -13.34
CA ASP A 156 -10.31 19.67 -12.62
C ASP A 156 -9.58 20.28 -11.40
N ILE A 157 -9.06 21.51 -11.53
CA ILE A 157 -8.46 22.25 -10.40
C ILE A 157 -9.53 22.55 -9.34
N ALA A 158 -10.71 23.04 -9.73
CA ALA A 158 -11.81 23.33 -8.81
C ALA A 158 -12.27 22.07 -8.07
N ALA A 159 -12.51 20.98 -8.80
CA ALA A 159 -12.89 19.70 -8.20
C ALA A 159 -11.80 19.16 -7.27
N THR A 160 -10.51 19.36 -7.57
CA THR A 160 -9.43 19.00 -6.66
C THR A 160 -9.47 19.81 -5.37
N LYS A 161 -9.81 21.10 -5.43
CA LYS A 161 -10.01 21.94 -4.22
C LYS A 161 -11.15 21.42 -3.35
N ASP A 162 -12.26 20.96 -3.95
CA ASP A 162 -13.36 20.31 -3.21
C ASP A 162 -12.88 19.03 -2.50
N TYR A 163 -12.01 18.25 -3.13
CA TYR A 163 -11.39 17.07 -2.50
C TYR A 163 -10.40 17.43 -1.38
N ILE A 164 -9.70 18.57 -1.47
CA ILE A 164 -8.87 19.09 -0.37
C ILE A 164 -9.75 19.44 0.83
N VAL A 165 -10.90 20.09 0.60
CA VAL A 165 -11.88 20.38 1.65
C VAL A 165 -12.44 19.09 2.27
N LEU A 166 -12.80 18.11 1.44
CA LEU A 166 -13.23 16.78 1.92
C LEU A 166 -12.15 16.13 2.77
N ALA A 167 -10.89 16.11 2.30
CA ALA A 167 -9.75 15.52 3.02
C ALA A 167 -9.59 16.14 4.42
N ARG A 168 -9.65 17.47 4.53
CA ARG A 168 -9.65 18.20 5.81
C ARG A 168 -10.78 17.72 6.74
N ASP A 169 -11.98 17.65 6.21
CA ASP A 169 -13.19 17.35 6.99
C ASP A 169 -13.21 15.91 7.50
N VAL A 170 -12.69 14.95 6.72
CA VAL A 170 -12.58 13.54 7.12
C VAL A 170 -11.27 13.20 7.85
N GLY A 171 -10.35 14.18 7.98
CA GLY A 171 -9.08 14.00 8.70
C GLY A 171 -7.96 13.34 7.90
N ALA A 172 -8.04 13.32 6.57
CA ALA A 172 -6.96 12.86 5.70
C ALA A 172 -5.91 13.95 5.51
N PRO A 173 -4.59 13.65 5.58
CA PRO A 173 -3.52 14.65 5.49
C PRO A 173 -3.19 15.12 4.06
N GLY A 174 -3.85 14.57 3.04
CA GLY A 174 -3.59 14.99 1.67
C GLY A 174 -4.42 14.29 0.60
N VAL A 175 -4.28 14.80 -0.60
CA VAL A 175 -4.96 14.31 -1.81
C VAL A 175 -3.92 13.91 -2.85
N LYS A 176 -4.06 12.71 -3.43
CA LYS A 176 -3.27 12.23 -4.54
C LYS A 176 -3.94 12.61 -5.85
N VAL A 177 -3.14 13.11 -6.80
CA VAL A 177 -3.53 13.50 -8.17
C VAL A 177 -2.56 12.89 -9.17
N ARG A 178 -2.86 12.94 -10.48
CA ARG A 178 -2.05 12.31 -11.53
C ARG A 178 -1.64 13.33 -12.61
N PRO A 179 -0.46 13.18 -13.24
CA PRO A 179 -0.08 13.96 -14.41
C PRO A 179 -0.75 13.47 -15.70
N ASN A 180 -0.90 12.19 -15.83
CA ASN A 180 -1.69 11.32 -16.70
C ASN A 180 -1.42 11.33 -18.22
N GLY A 181 -0.55 12.15 -18.78
CA GLY A 181 -0.15 12.04 -20.18
C GLY A 181 0.46 13.29 -20.78
N LEU A 182 0.90 13.13 -22.04
CA LEU A 182 1.38 14.22 -22.89
C LEU A 182 0.47 14.28 -24.13
N PRO A 183 -0.36 15.33 -24.30
CA PRO A 183 -1.29 15.44 -25.43
C PRO A 183 -0.54 15.55 -26.74
N ALA A 184 -1.05 14.89 -27.78
CA ALA A 184 -0.52 15.02 -29.13
C ALA A 184 -0.62 16.47 -29.63
N GLY A 185 0.42 16.95 -30.32
CA GLY A 185 0.44 18.30 -30.87
C GLY A 185 0.74 19.42 -29.88
N VAL A 186 0.89 19.12 -28.59
CA VAL A 186 1.33 20.08 -27.58
C VAL A 186 2.81 19.79 -27.23
N PRO A 187 3.70 20.80 -27.23
CA PRO A 187 5.08 20.61 -26.80
C PRO A 187 5.12 20.04 -25.37
N ARG A 188 5.94 19.03 -25.16
CA ARG A 188 6.12 18.35 -23.85
C ARG A 188 6.33 19.34 -22.72
N GLU A 189 7.26 20.28 -22.92
CA GLU A 189 7.68 21.27 -21.92
C GLU A 189 6.48 22.14 -21.47
N LYS A 190 5.60 22.51 -22.39
CA LYS A 190 4.39 23.29 -22.09
C LYS A 190 3.42 22.48 -21.22
N THR A 191 3.26 21.19 -21.50
CA THR A 191 2.41 20.33 -20.70
C THR A 191 2.97 20.13 -19.29
N LEU A 192 4.27 19.87 -19.16
CA LEU A 192 4.92 19.72 -17.86
C LEU A 192 4.86 21.01 -17.04
N GLU A 193 5.05 22.15 -17.68
CA GLU A 193 4.90 23.48 -17.05
C GLU A 193 3.47 23.73 -16.57
N GLN A 194 2.46 23.42 -17.39
CA GLN A 194 1.05 23.55 -17.03
C GLN A 194 0.70 22.69 -15.80
N ILE A 195 1.12 21.43 -15.79
CA ILE A 195 0.90 20.54 -14.66
C ILE A 195 1.58 21.12 -13.41
N GLY A 196 2.84 21.53 -13.50
CA GLY A 196 3.57 22.10 -12.37
C GLY A 196 2.93 23.38 -11.82
N LYS A 197 2.44 24.28 -12.67
CA LYS A 197 1.70 25.49 -12.26
C LYS A 197 0.39 25.14 -11.56
N SER A 198 -0.35 24.16 -12.08
CA SER A 198 -1.58 23.67 -11.45
C SER A 198 -1.33 23.08 -10.07
N LEU A 199 -0.24 22.30 -9.92
CA LEU A 199 0.16 21.74 -8.63
C LEU A 199 0.58 22.84 -7.64
N ARG A 200 1.23 23.91 -8.09
CA ARG A 200 1.55 25.06 -7.23
C ARG A 200 0.30 25.73 -6.69
N GLU A 201 -0.67 26.04 -7.57
CA GLU A 201 -1.96 26.62 -7.17
C GLU A 201 -2.70 25.73 -6.15
N LEU A 202 -2.71 24.42 -6.39
CA LEU A 202 -3.31 23.45 -5.46
C LEU A 202 -2.51 23.31 -4.17
N GLY A 203 -1.19 23.44 -4.24
CA GLY A 203 -0.29 23.46 -3.09
C GLY A 203 -0.55 24.66 -2.17
N ASP A 204 -0.74 25.85 -2.75
CA ASP A 204 -1.12 27.06 -2.02
C ASP A 204 -2.44 26.83 -1.26
N PHE A 205 -3.48 26.34 -1.97
CA PHE A 205 -4.78 26.04 -1.36
C PHE A 205 -4.71 24.94 -0.30
N ALA A 206 -3.94 23.87 -0.55
CA ALA A 206 -3.75 22.80 0.43
C ALA A 206 -3.01 23.30 1.70
N ALA A 207 -2.08 24.23 1.54
CA ALA A 207 -1.34 24.83 2.66
C ALA A 207 -2.26 25.60 3.62
N GLU A 208 -3.27 26.30 3.12
CA GLU A 208 -4.30 26.99 3.93
C GLU A 208 -5.07 26.02 4.84
N HIS A 209 -5.13 24.76 4.45
CA HIS A 209 -5.80 23.69 5.20
C HIS A 209 -4.83 22.76 5.96
N GLY A 210 -3.51 23.02 5.91
CA GLY A 210 -2.49 22.17 6.52
C GLY A 210 -2.32 20.81 5.83
N LEU A 211 -2.72 20.68 4.56
CA LEU A 211 -2.75 19.44 3.78
C LEU A 211 -1.66 19.41 2.71
N GLN A 212 -1.55 18.26 2.05
CA GLN A 212 -0.59 17.96 1.00
C GLN A 212 -1.27 17.60 -0.31
N ILE A 213 -0.64 17.98 -1.42
CA ILE A 213 -0.91 17.42 -2.77
C ILE A 213 0.19 16.43 -3.10
N ARG A 214 -0.17 15.27 -3.60
CA ARG A 214 0.76 14.18 -3.91
C ARG A 214 0.60 13.79 -5.37
N LEU A 215 1.60 14.15 -6.19
CA LEU A 215 1.65 13.79 -7.60
C LEU A 215 2.08 12.34 -7.74
N GLU A 216 1.20 11.49 -8.22
CA GLU A 216 1.53 10.10 -8.52
C GLU A 216 2.44 10.03 -9.77
N VAL A 217 3.50 9.25 -9.70
CA VAL A 217 4.35 8.92 -10.86
C VAL A 217 3.56 8.00 -11.78
N HIS A 218 2.75 8.58 -12.68
CA HIS A 218 1.74 7.86 -13.45
C HIS A 218 1.58 8.42 -14.87
N GLY A 219 1.00 7.60 -15.76
CA GLY A 219 0.55 8.00 -17.09
C GLY A 219 1.58 7.79 -18.20
N LYS A 220 1.07 7.66 -19.43
CA LYS A 220 1.91 7.44 -20.61
C LYS A 220 2.88 8.61 -20.81
N ASN A 221 4.16 8.33 -20.84
CA ASN A 221 5.28 9.29 -20.93
C ASN A 221 5.44 10.23 -19.73
N THR A 222 4.38 10.53 -18.97
CA THR A 222 4.48 11.35 -17.76
C THR A 222 5.00 10.56 -16.55
N SER A 223 4.88 9.22 -16.54
CA SER A 223 5.54 8.36 -15.54
C SER A 223 7.06 8.33 -15.66
N HIS A 224 7.64 8.82 -16.75
CA HIS A 224 9.10 8.94 -16.89
C HIS A 224 9.66 9.94 -15.87
N VAL A 225 10.52 9.47 -14.97
CA VAL A 225 10.94 10.20 -13.77
C VAL A 225 11.54 11.59 -14.07
N PRO A 226 12.37 11.82 -15.12
CA PRO A 226 12.80 13.17 -15.48
C PRO A 226 11.65 14.14 -15.80
N ASN A 227 10.53 13.67 -16.34
CA ASN A 227 9.36 14.51 -16.56
C ASN A 227 8.67 14.89 -15.23
N ILE A 228 8.55 13.93 -14.31
CA ILE A 228 8.06 14.21 -12.95
C ILE A 228 8.97 15.22 -12.25
N LYS A 229 10.30 15.07 -12.37
CA LYS A 229 11.27 16.03 -11.80
C LYS A 229 11.01 17.45 -12.34
N THR A 230 10.85 17.59 -13.66
CA THR A 230 10.51 18.89 -14.28
C THR A 230 9.21 19.48 -13.72
N ILE A 231 8.14 18.68 -13.61
CA ILE A 231 6.87 19.10 -13.03
C ILE A 231 7.06 19.60 -11.59
N MET A 232 7.81 18.82 -10.78
CA MET A 232 8.07 19.16 -9.37
C MET A 232 8.92 20.42 -9.20
N ASP A 233 9.88 20.68 -10.12
CA ASP A 233 10.68 21.90 -10.12
C ASP A 233 9.82 23.13 -10.46
N VAL A 234 8.90 23.02 -11.42
CA VAL A 234 7.94 24.07 -11.72
C VAL A 234 6.98 24.29 -10.55
N ALA A 235 6.47 23.24 -9.95
CA ALA A 235 5.58 23.37 -8.79
C ALA A 235 6.30 24.06 -7.63
N ASN A 236 7.50 23.63 -7.29
CA ASN A 236 8.39 24.18 -6.26
C ASN A 236 7.64 24.64 -4.99
N HIS A 237 6.87 23.75 -4.38
CA HIS A 237 6.02 24.07 -3.25
C HIS A 237 6.18 23.03 -2.13
N LYS A 238 6.28 23.48 -0.85
CA LYS A 238 6.50 22.60 0.31
C LYS A 238 5.36 21.63 0.60
N HIS A 239 4.13 21.97 0.20
CA HIS A 239 2.95 21.12 0.37
C HIS A 239 2.65 20.27 -0.87
N VAL A 240 3.52 20.29 -1.88
CA VAL A 240 3.45 19.41 -3.07
C VAL A 240 4.60 18.42 -3.01
N GLY A 241 4.26 17.15 -3.02
CA GLY A 241 5.22 16.04 -3.02
C GLY A 241 4.85 14.97 -4.04
N VAL A 242 5.64 13.93 -4.08
CA VAL A 242 5.50 12.79 -4.99
C VAL A 242 4.85 11.62 -4.26
N CYS A 243 3.89 10.98 -4.91
CA CYS A 243 3.52 9.59 -4.65
C CYS A 243 4.34 8.73 -5.62
N TRP A 244 5.43 8.14 -5.12
CA TRP A 244 6.24 7.23 -5.91
C TRP A 244 5.40 5.99 -6.24
N ASN A 245 5.33 5.64 -7.52
CA ASN A 245 4.61 4.45 -7.97
C ASN A 245 5.63 3.47 -8.57
N SER A 246 5.55 2.19 -8.24
CA SER A 246 6.51 1.19 -8.71
C SER A 246 6.30 0.83 -10.18
N ASN A 247 6.70 1.73 -11.08
CA ASN A 247 6.57 1.59 -12.52
C ASN A 247 7.80 0.99 -13.16
N GLN A 248 7.62 0.32 -14.29
CA GLN A 248 8.76 -0.14 -15.10
C GLN A 248 9.61 1.05 -15.60
N THR A 249 8.98 2.21 -15.84
CA THR A 249 9.67 3.44 -16.26
C THR A 249 10.63 4.03 -15.22
N ASP A 250 10.56 3.57 -13.96
CA ASP A 250 11.54 3.94 -12.93
C ASP A 250 12.94 3.37 -13.22
N LEU A 251 13.03 2.39 -14.12
CA LEU A 251 14.26 1.71 -14.52
C LEU A 251 14.85 2.28 -15.80
N ASP A 252 14.16 3.22 -16.47
CA ASP A 252 14.58 3.78 -17.76
C ASP A 252 15.81 4.69 -17.65
N GLY A 253 16.48 4.90 -18.76
CA GLY A 253 17.61 5.82 -18.88
C GLY A 253 18.81 5.38 -18.03
N GLU A 254 19.20 6.19 -17.05
CA GLU A 254 20.33 5.91 -16.14
C GLU A 254 19.99 4.91 -15.01
N GLY A 255 18.77 4.36 -15.05
CA GLY A 255 18.33 3.30 -14.14
C GLY A 255 17.75 3.77 -12.83
N PHE A 256 17.36 2.78 -12.01
CA PHE A 256 16.58 2.99 -10.78
C PHE A 256 17.25 3.96 -9.79
N GLU A 257 18.53 3.76 -9.50
CA GLU A 257 19.24 4.56 -8.48
C GLU A 257 19.30 6.04 -8.86
N HIS A 258 19.58 6.33 -10.15
CA HIS A 258 19.56 7.70 -10.66
C HIS A 258 18.17 8.31 -10.52
N ASN A 259 17.15 7.64 -11.03
CA ASN A 259 15.79 8.11 -11.04
C ASN A 259 15.23 8.31 -9.60
N PHE A 260 15.50 7.38 -8.69
CA PHE A 260 15.15 7.52 -7.29
C PHE A 260 15.80 8.77 -6.65
N ASN A 261 17.09 8.99 -6.92
CA ASN A 261 17.82 10.14 -6.39
C ASN A 261 17.28 11.49 -6.88
N LEU A 262 16.66 11.56 -8.07
CA LEU A 262 16.02 12.78 -8.58
C LEU A 262 14.85 13.24 -7.74
N LEU A 263 14.14 12.31 -7.07
CA LEU A 263 12.85 12.59 -6.41
C LEU A 263 12.82 12.22 -4.91
N LYS A 264 13.80 11.50 -4.37
CA LYS A 264 13.75 10.93 -3.01
C LYS A 264 13.38 11.94 -1.91
N ASP A 265 13.86 13.19 -2.01
CA ASP A 265 13.60 14.24 -1.02
C ASP A 265 12.20 14.87 -1.14
N LYS A 266 11.45 14.48 -2.18
CA LYS A 266 10.07 14.93 -2.44
C LYS A 266 9.04 13.82 -2.27
N ILE A 267 9.46 12.60 -1.94
CA ILE A 267 8.54 11.47 -1.75
C ILE A 267 7.74 11.67 -0.46
N PHE A 268 6.42 11.76 -0.58
CA PHE A 268 5.48 11.83 0.54
C PHE A 268 4.79 10.50 0.82
N THR A 269 4.54 9.70 -0.22
CA THR A 269 3.95 8.37 -0.15
C THR A 269 4.50 7.48 -1.25
N VAL A 270 4.32 6.18 -1.10
CA VAL A 270 4.76 5.18 -2.07
C VAL A 270 3.62 4.22 -2.34
N HIS A 271 3.26 4.01 -3.62
CA HIS A 271 2.44 2.89 -4.07
C HIS A 271 3.33 1.74 -4.49
N MET A 272 3.02 0.55 -4.01
CA MET A 272 3.76 -0.66 -4.33
C MET A 272 2.83 -1.72 -4.91
N ARG A 273 3.18 -2.23 -6.07
CA ARG A 273 2.58 -3.43 -6.65
C ARG A 273 2.96 -4.66 -5.82
N ASP A 274 2.51 -5.82 -6.23
CA ASP A 274 2.87 -7.09 -5.59
C ASP A 274 4.39 -7.23 -5.45
N LEU A 275 4.85 -7.45 -4.21
CA LEU A 275 6.27 -7.46 -3.88
C LEU A 275 7.02 -8.69 -4.40
N TYR A 276 6.31 -9.73 -4.85
CA TYR A 276 6.92 -10.92 -5.46
C TYR A 276 7.36 -10.71 -6.91
N LEU A 277 7.00 -9.59 -7.54
CA LEU A 277 7.33 -9.32 -8.94
C LEU A 277 8.84 -9.06 -9.09
N ASP A 278 9.52 -9.95 -9.79
CA ASP A 278 10.99 -9.92 -9.95
C ASP A 278 11.46 -8.80 -10.90
N GLU A 279 10.57 -8.29 -11.75
CA GLU A 279 10.88 -7.23 -12.70
C GLU A 279 11.04 -5.85 -12.08
N TYR A 280 10.77 -5.68 -10.77
CA TYR A 280 10.94 -4.41 -10.07
C TYR A 280 11.81 -4.54 -8.81
N PRO A 281 12.80 -3.65 -8.60
CA PRO A 281 13.79 -3.78 -7.53
C PRO A 281 13.28 -3.31 -6.17
N PHE A 282 12.20 -3.92 -5.62
CA PHE A 282 11.58 -3.51 -4.36
C PHE A 282 12.56 -3.45 -3.17
N ARG A 283 13.55 -4.37 -3.11
CA ARG A 283 14.57 -4.32 -2.05
C ARG A 283 15.41 -3.05 -2.11
N LYS A 284 15.78 -2.59 -3.33
CA LYS A 284 16.52 -1.33 -3.52
C LYS A 284 15.64 -0.13 -3.17
N LEU A 285 14.36 -0.14 -3.57
CA LEU A 285 13.40 0.92 -3.22
C LEU A 285 13.29 1.06 -1.70
N LEU A 286 13.01 -0.01 -0.99
CA LEU A 286 12.84 0.01 0.47
C LEU A 286 14.15 0.38 1.20
N ALA A 287 15.30 -0.07 0.70
CA ALA A 287 16.61 0.33 1.23
C ALA A 287 16.88 1.82 1.01
N GLY A 288 16.61 2.34 -0.20
CA GLY A 288 16.76 3.77 -0.52
C GLY A 288 15.86 4.67 0.34
N LEU A 289 14.59 4.27 0.53
CA LEU A 289 13.64 4.96 1.41
C LEU A 289 14.13 4.98 2.86
N ASN A 290 14.61 3.85 3.40
CA ASN A 290 15.18 3.79 4.74
C ASN A 290 16.43 4.70 4.87
N GLN A 291 17.33 4.67 3.89
CA GLN A 291 18.54 5.49 3.88
C GLN A 291 18.25 6.99 3.77
N SER A 292 17.20 7.38 3.04
CA SER A 292 16.77 8.78 2.95
C SER A 292 16.06 9.29 4.22
N GLY A 293 15.81 8.43 5.20
CA GLY A 293 15.08 8.80 6.42
C GLY A 293 13.55 8.85 6.23
N PHE A 294 13.03 8.31 5.11
CA PHE A 294 11.58 8.28 4.86
C PHE A 294 10.84 7.49 5.94
N ALA A 295 9.90 8.14 6.62
CA ALA A 295 9.07 7.55 7.68
C ALA A 295 7.57 7.56 7.31
N GLY A 296 7.27 7.80 6.04
CA GLY A 296 5.91 7.88 5.50
C GLY A 296 5.29 6.50 5.24
N TYR A 297 4.22 6.52 4.47
CA TYR A 297 3.47 5.31 4.13
C TYR A 297 3.94 4.67 2.83
N CYS A 298 4.22 3.36 2.91
CA CYS A 298 4.29 2.44 1.79
C CYS A 298 2.92 1.77 1.67
N LEU A 299 2.22 1.99 0.55
CA LEU A 299 0.85 1.55 0.34
C LEU A 299 0.83 0.40 -0.67
N ALA A 300 0.25 -0.73 -0.28
CA ALA A 300 -0.01 -1.82 -1.20
C ALA A 300 -1.12 -1.42 -2.18
N GLU A 301 -0.80 -1.36 -3.46
CA GLU A 301 -1.72 -1.16 -4.58
C GLU A 301 -1.76 -2.45 -5.40
N ILE A 302 -2.57 -3.40 -4.95
CA ILE A 302 -2.55 -4.79 -5.41
C ILE A 302 -3.90 -5.26 -5.93
N PRO A 303 -3.93 -6.29 -6.80
CA PRO A 303 -5.16 -6.81 -7.37
C PRO A 303 -6.15 -7.32 -6.33
N GLU A 304 -7.42 -7.40 -6.72
CA GLU A 304 -8.45 -8.07 -5.93
C GLU A 304 -8.13 -9.56 -5.71
N SER A 305 -8.60 -10.10 -4.59
CA SER A 305 -8.40 -11.50 -4.22
C SER A 305 -9.66 -12.05 -3.54
N LYS A 306 -9.91 -13.35 -3.74
CA LYS A 306 -10.96 -14.08 -3.00
C LYS A 306 -10.58 -14.30 -1.51
N ASP A 307 -9.29 -14.19 -1.19
CA ASP A 307 -8.75 -14.31 0.17
C ASP A 307 -7.84 -13.10 0.47
N PRO A 308 -8.43 -11.90 0.61
CA PRO A 308 -7.67 -10.66 0.71
C PRO A 308 -6.82 -10.59 1.98
N LEU A 309 -7.30 -11.10 3.11
CA LEU A 309 -6.56 -11.05 4.37
C LEU A 309 -5.27 -11.89 4.31
N ARG A 310 -5.33 -13.05 3.66
CA ARG A 310 -4.15 -13.86 3.45
C ARG A 310 -3.13 -13.17 2.55
N VAL A 311 -3.59 -12.56 1.45
CA VAL A 311 -2.72 -11.79 0.55
C VAL A 311 -2.07 -10.60 1.29
N MET A 312 -2.83 -9.84 2.07
CA MET A 312 -2.30 -8.74 2.89
C MET A 312 -1.25 -9.24 3.89
N ASN A 313 -1.48 -10.37 4.55
CA ASN A 313 -0.49 -10.95 5.48
C ASN A 313 0.80 -11.37 4.75
N TYR A 314 0.72 -11.95 3.56
CA TYR A 314 1.90 -12.28 2.75
C TYR A 314 2.63 -11.01 2.28
N PHE A 315 1.89 -10.01 1.82
CA PHE A 315 2.47 -8.72 1.44
C PHE A 315 3.25 -8.10 2.60
N ARG A 316 2.64 -8.05 3.78
CA ARG A 316 3.29 -7.54 4.99
C ARG A 316 4.56 -8.33 5.35
N SER A 317 4.52 -9.65 5.26
CA SER A 317 5.67 -10.50 5.56
C SER A 317 6.82 -10.22 4.58
N LEU A 318 6.56 -10.12 3.28
CA LEU A 318 7.57 -9.75 2.28
C LEU A 318 8.11 -8.34 2.51
N TRP A 319 7.25 -7.37 2.82
CA TRP A 319 7.64 -6.00 3.11
C TRP A 319 8.60 -5.90 4.30
N LEU A 320 8.36 -6.67 5.36
CA LEU A 320 9.26 -6.77 6.51
C LEU A 320 10.56 -7.47 6.14
N ALA A 321 10.49 -8.60 5.44
CA ALA A 321 11.65 -9.39 5.03
C ALA A 321 12.59 -8.58 4.11
N TYR A 322 12.04 -7.81 3.19
CA TYR A 322 12.84 -6.98 2.26
C TYR A 322 13.58 -5.84 2.96
N GLN A 323 13.18 -5.49 4.17
CA GLN A 323 13.85 -4.53 5.04
C GLN A 323 14.77 -5.20 6.08
N ASN A 324 14.96 -6.51 6.04
CA ASN A 324 15.71 -7.30 7.02
C ASN A 324 15.17 -7.09 8.46
N LEU A 325 13.85 -7.14 8.62
CA LEU A 325 13.16 -6.95 9.89
C LEU A 325 12.59 -8.25 10.48
N LEU A 326 12.73 -9.37 9.77
CA LEU A 326 12.36 -10.72 10.21
C LEU A 326 13.60 -11.56 10.51
#